data_6c09cb61c40e1d0ac4cc20bca850ea8a
#
_entry.id   6c09cb61c40e1d0ac4cc20bca850ea8a
#
_cell.length_a   1.000
_cell.length_b   1.000
_cell.length_c   1.000
_cell.angle_alpha   90.00
_cell.angle_beta   90.00
_cell.angle_gamma   90.00
#
_symmetry.space_group_name_H-M   'P 1'
#
loop_
_entity.id
_entity.type
_entity.pdbx_description
1 polymer ?
#
loop_
_entity_poly.entity_id
_entity_poly.type
_entity_poly.pdbx_seq_one_letter_code
_entity_poly.pdbx_strand_id
1 'polypeptide(L)'
;MTRSSQKQDERKILDAYLEARGLTGVVCDGPDPPDFLVEIDGSVFGFEVTEYHQPQKTTSGHTLRQVEDAWGKLRQYEIGWREDQPELKNLNVLLNFADLRVPAGSEFQAFVTAAWAKIAEVRSLIGPEFTVIEIGSTDVPILRKYLRTIGVCAANCLMEWAWNYSVGSVGVSDEELLAIVKPKINSYCTRPDITSNRLIVAGFQSRLSQYAAPISAAQLNAFLQLNVALKAGPFDEVALLDIENFVWDKTHGWRKM
;
A
#
# COMPACT_ATOMS: atom_id res chain seq x y z
N MET A 1 -3.72 8.81 10.34
CA MET A 1 -3.98 9.77 9.24
C MET A 1 -5.04 10.75 9.69
N THR A 2 -4.93 12.03 9.33
CA THR A 2 -6.01 13.00 9.51
C THR A 2 -7.02 12.83 8.39
N ARG A 3 -8.29 13.20 8.59
CA ARG A 3 -9.35 13.13 7.55
C ARG A 3 -8.94 13.89 6.26
N SER A 4 -8.17 14.97 6.40
CA SER A 4 -7.63 15.74 5.27
C SER A 4 -6.62 14.96 4.42
N SER A 5 -5.69 14.20 5.05
CA SER A 5 -4.70 13.41 4.29
C SER A 5 -5.35 12.23 3.57
N GLN A 6 -6.36 11.61 4.18
CA GLN A 6 -7.10 10.52 3.54
C GLN A 6 -7.84 11.04 2.29
N LYS A 7 -8.51 12.18 2.38
CA LYS A 7 -9.23 12.78 1.24
C LYS A 7 -8.30 13.15 0.07
N GLN A 8 -7.06 13.58 0.38
CA GLN A 8 -6.06 13.83 -0.65
C GLN A 8 -5.60 12.55 -1.36
N ASP A 9 -5.47 11.44 -0.64
CA ASP A 9 -5.10 10.16 -1.24
C ASP A 9 -6.26 9.58 -2.08
N GLU A 10 -7.50 9.65 -1.58
CA GLU A 10 -8.70 9.30 -2.36
C GLU A 10 -8.82 10.15 -3.64
N ARG A 11 -8.48 11.44 -3.58
CA ARG A 11 -8.47 12.31 -4.75
C ARG A 11 -7.44 11.88 -5.80
N LYS A 12 -6.23 11.50 -5.42
CA LYS A 12 -5.22 10.97 -6.35
C LYS A 12 -5.70 9.70 -7.05
N ILE A 13 -6.41 8.83 -6.31
CA ILE A 13 -7.02 7.62 -6.86
C ILE A 13 -8.05 7.96 -7.92
N LEU A 14 -8.94 8.90 -7.63
CA LEU A 14 -9.93 9.37 -8.59
C LEU A 14 -9.28 9.97 -9.82
N ASP A 15 -8.27 10.83 -9.67
CA ASP A 15 -7.56 11.46 -10.78
C ASP A 15 -6.89 10.39 -11.68
N ALA A 16 -6.27 9.36 -11.07
CA ALA A 16 -5.69 8.24 -11.82
C ALA A 16 -6.74 7.43 -12.61
N TYR A 17 -7.93 7.23 -12.02
CA TYR A 17 -9.05 6.58 -12.73
C TYR A 17 -9.52 7.44 -13.91
N LEU A 18 -9.74 8.73 -13.73
CA LEU A 18 -10.19 9.64 -14.79
C LEU A 18 -9.18 9.67 -15.94
N GLU A 19 -7.88 9.74 -15.65
CA GLU A 19 -6.81 9.67 -16.63
C GLU A 19 -6.83 8.33 -17.40
N ALA A 20 -6.90 7.21 -16.71
CA ALA A 20 -6.94 5.87 -17.32
C ALA A 20 -8.15 5.68 -18.25
N ARG A 21 -9.25 6.39 -17.96
CA ARG A 21 -10.49 6.36 -18.77
C ARG A 21 -10.55 7.44 -19.84
N GLY A 22 -9.56 8.33 -19.89
CA GLY A 22 -9.58 9.49 -20.79
C GLY A 22 -10.76 10.45 -20.51
N LEU A 23 -11.22 10.52 -19.24
CA LEU A 23 -12.34 11.33 -18.82
C LEU A 23 -11.84 12.68 -18.27
N THR A 24 -12.51 13.76 -18.66
CA THR A 24 -12.28 15.09 -18.12
C THR A 24 -13.58 15.63 -17.52
N GLY A 25 -13.50 16.21 -16.32
CA GLY A 25 -14.69 16.75 -15.66
C GLY A 25 -14.32 17.66 -14.50
N VAL A 26 -15.32 18.35 -13.97
CA VAL A 26 -15.20 19.18 -12.78
C VAL A 26 -15.43 18.31 -11.54
N VAL A 27 -14.41 18.19 -10.69
CA VAL A 27 -14.46 17.36 -9.49
C VAL A 27 -14.75 18.21 -8.26
N CYS A 28 -15.78 17.84 -7.52
CA CYS A 28 -16.17 18.42 -6.24
C CYS A 28 -16.18 17.33 -5.16
N ASP A 29 -16.01 17.75 -3.90
CA ASP A 29 -16.23 16.83 -2.76
C ASP A 29 -17.69 16.41 -2.70
N GLY A 30 -17.91 15.13 -2.44
CA GLY A 30 -19.23 14.57 -2.27
C GLY A 30 -19.75 14.71 -0.83
N PRO A 31 -21.04 14.40 -0.61
CA PRO A 31 -21.67 14.48 0.71
C PRO A 31 -21.36 13.29 1.65
N ASP A 32 -20.55 12.33 1.19
CA ASP A 32 -20.09 11.13 1.92
C ASP A 32 -21.23 10.24 2.49
N PRO A 33 -21.75 9.25 1.72
CA PRO A 33 -21.38 8.90 0.33
C PRO A 33 -22.10 9.76 -0.73
N PRO A 34 -21.58 9.91 -1.94
CA PRO A 34 -20.25 9.46 -2.43
C PRO A 34 -19.11 10.37 -1.93
N ASP A 35 -17.88 9.88 -2.06
CA ASP A 35 -16.67 10.65 -1.71
C ASP A 35 -16.51 11.88 -2.59
N PHE A 36 -16.81 11.74 -3.90
CA PHE A 36 -16.69 12.80 -4.90
C PHE A 36 -17.87 12.84 -5.85
N LEU A 37 -18.17 14.05 -6.33
CA LEU A 37 -19.04 14.28 -7.48
C LEU A 37 -18.19 14.78 -8.66
N VAL A 38 -18.40 14.20 -9.84
CA VAL A 38 -17.69 14.61 -11.06
C VAL A 38 -18.72 14.95 -12.13
N GLU A 39 -18.68 16.18 -12.60
CA GLU A 39 -19.50 16.59 -13.74
C GLU A 39 -18.73 16.36 -15.05
N ILE A 40 -19.28 15.50 -15.91
CA ILE A 40 -18.73 15.14 -17.22
C ILE A 40 -19.84 15.35 -18.24
N ASP A 41 -19.60 16.20 -19.22
CA ASP A 41 -20.55 16.51 -20.31
C ASP A 41 -21.97 16.86 -19.81
N GLY A 42 -22.05 17.61 -18.71
CA GLY A 42 -23.31 18.04 -18.11
C GLY A 42 -24.05 16.97 -17.30
N SER A 43 -23.46 15.81 -17.12
CA SER A 43 -23.97 14.72 -16.27
C SER A 43 -23.14 14.60 -14.98
N VAL A 44 -23.80 14.36 -13.85
CA VAL A 44 -23.16 14.22 -12.56
C VAL A 44 -22.97 12.74 -12.21
N PHE A 45 -21.72 12.35 -11.94
CA PHE A 45 -21.34 11.01 -11.54
C PHE A 45 -20.88 11.02 -10.07
N GLY A 46 -21.37 10.05 -9.29
CA GLY A 46 -20.94 9.84 -7.91
C GLY A 46 -19.81 8.81 -7.86
N PHE A 47 -18.71 9.14 -7.20
CA PHE A 47 -17.56 8.25 -7.02
C PHE A 47 -17.34 7.95 -5.55
N GLU A 48 -17.38 6.69 -5.22
CA GLU A 48 -16.94 6.14 -3.95
C GLU A 48 -15.54 5.52 -4.16
N VAL A 49 -14.61 5.84 -3.28
CA VAL A 49 -13.22 5.38 -3.39
C VAL A 49 -12.87 4.51 -2.19
N THR A 50 -12.19 3.42 -2.42
CA THR A 50 -11.67 2.57 -1.35
C THR A 50 -10.33 1.97 -1.74
N GLU A 51 -9.49 1.72 -0.75
CA GLU A 51 -8.21 1.06 -0.95
C GLU A 51 -8.33 -0.44 -0.66
N TYR A 52 -7.73 -1.25 -1.52
CA TYR A 52 -7.49 -2.66 -1.23
C TYR A 52 -6.28 -2.80 -0.33
N HIS A 53 -6.46 -3.44 0.79
CA HIS A 53 -5.37 -3.86 1.67
C HIS A 53 -5.45 -5.36 1.90
N GLN A 54 -4.33 -6.04 1.70
CA GLN A 54 -4.26 -7.46 1.98
C GLN A 54 -4.65 -7.73 3.44
N PRO A 55 -5.56 -8.69 3.71
CA PRO A 55 -6.01 -9.04 5.05
C PRO A 55 -4.97 -9.82 5.84
N GLN A 56 -3.83 -10.15 5.21
CA GLN A 56 -2.77 -10.93 5.82
C GLN A 56 -2.29 -10.28 7.12
N LYS A 57 -2.18 -11.10 8.15
CA LYS A 57 -1.66 -10.69 9.46
C LYS A 57 -0.26 -11.28 9.67
N THR A 58 0.57 -10.55 10.39
CA THR A 58 1.84 -11.05 10.89
C THR A 58 1.62 -12.13 11.95
N THR A 59 2.67 -12.88 12.29
CA THR A 59 2.66 -13.82 13.43
C THR A 59 2.30 -13.14 14.76
N SER A 60 2.50 -11.83 14.89
CA SER A 60 2.10 -11.00 16.03
C SER A 60 0.67 -10.47 15.96
N GLY A 61 -0.10 -10.82 14.91
CA GLY A 61 -1.50 -10.44 14.74
C GLY A 61 -1.74 -9.04 14.17
N HIS A 62 -0.69 -8.27 13.84
CA HIS A 62 -0.83 -6.97 13.18
C HIS A 62 -1.15 -7.13 11.69
N THR A 63 -1.98 -6.24 11.15
CA THR A 63 -2.22 -6.18 9.70
C THR A 63 -0.99 -5.61 8.98
N LEU A 64 -0.83 -5.93 7.70
CA LEU A 64 0.25 -5.35 6.87
C LEU A 64 0.22 -3.83 6.90
N ARG A 65 -0.95 -3.21 6.84
CA ARG A 65 -1.10 -1.76 6.96
C ARG A 65 -0.54 -1.20 8.27
N GLN A 66 -0.80 -1.87 9.40
CA GLN A 66 -0.24 -1.44 10.71
C GLN A 66 1.29 -1.54 10.72
N VAL A 67 1.83 -2.57 10.07
CA VAL A 67 3.28 -2.73 9.92
C VAL A 67 3.86 -1.62 9.05
N GLU A 68 3.24 -1.28 7.93
CA GLU A 68 3.67 -0.19 7.05
C GLU A 68 3.62 1.17 7.72
N ASP A 69 2.56 1.44 8.48
CA ASP A 69 2.46 2.68 9.27
C ASP A 69 3.60 2.77 10.32
N ALA A 70 3.97 1.65 10.93
CA ALA A 70 5.11 1.60 11.85
C ALA A 70 6.44 1.80 11.12
N TRP A 71 6.60 1.23 9.94
CA TRP A 71 7.78 1.45 9.09
C TRP A 71 7.90 2.89 8.61
N GLY A 72 6.79 3.49 8.17
CA GLY A 72 6.80 4.90 7.79
C GLY A 72 7.31 5.80 8.91
N LYS A 73 6.90 5.55 10.15
CA LYS A 73 7.38 6.27 11.32
C LYS A 73 8.87 5.99 11.60
N LEU A 74 9.29 4.72 11.53
CA LEU A 74 10.69 4.36 11.72
C LEU A 74 11.58 4.99 10.65
N ARG A 75 11.14 5.02 9.40
CA ARG A 75 11.86 5.66 8.30
C ARG A 75 12.01 7.17 8.50
N GLN A 76 10.96 7.85 8.93
CA GLN A 76 11.05 9.28 9.26
C GLN A 76 12.04 9.54 10.39
N TYR A 77 12.04 8.68 11.41
CA TYR A 77 12.99 8.75 12.50
C TYR A 77 14.44 8.51 12.02
N GLU A 78 14.64 7.50 11.17
CA GLU A 78 15.96 7.16 10.61
C GLU A 78 16.51 8.28 9.73
N ILE A 79 15.68 8.91 8.88
CA ILE A 79 16.10 10.04 8.04
C ILE A 79 16.63 11.18 8.91
N GLY A 80 15.89 11.62 9.92
CA GLY A 80 16.32 12.67 10.83
C GLY A 80 17.60 12.32 11.57
N TRP A 81 17.71 11.09 12.08
CA TRP A 81 18.91 10.64 12.80
C TRP A 81 20.12 10.52 11.87
N ARG A 82 19.94 10.10 10.63
CA ARG A 82 20.99 9.94 9.62
C ARG A 82 21.60 11.27 9.18
N GLU A 83 20.83 12.35 9.19
CA GLU A 83 21.36 13.68 8.88
C GLU A 83 22.48 14.11 9.84
N ASP A 84 22.42 13.65 11.08
CA ASP A 84 23.42 13.89 12.12
C ASP A 84 24.64 12.94 12.05
N GLN A 85 24.63 11.97 11.11
CA GLN A 85 25.65 10.92 10.96
C GLN A 85 26.27 10.94 9.56
N PRO A 86 27.25 11.84 9.30
CA PRO A 86 27.81 12.03 7.94
C PRO A 86 28.39 10.75 7.32
N GLU A 87 28.89 9.83 8.12
CA GLU A 87 29.48 8.57 7.69
C GLU A 87 28.46 7.58 7.10
N LEU A 88 27.16 7.78 7.35
CA LEU A 88 26.07 7.01 6.75
C LEU A 88 25.68 7.48 5.35
N LYS A 89 26.06 8.70 4.97
CA LYS A 89 25.57 9.36 3.74
C LYS A 89 25.91 8.60 2.45
N ASN A 90 26.99 7.81 2.48
CA ASN A 90 27.51 7.10 1.31
C ASN A 90 27.29 5.59 1.40
N LEU A 91 26.29 5.15 2.17
CA LEU A 91 25.94 3.75 2.29
C LEU A 91 24.52 3.47 1.82
N ASN A 92 24.37 2.44 1.01
CA ASN A 92 23.10 1.76 0.81
C ASN A 92 22.96 0.69 1.89
N VAL A 93 21.87 0.71 2.63
CA VAL A 93 21.58 -0.24 3.70
C VAL A 93 20.27 -0.94 3.40
N LEU A 94 20.31 -2.28 3.39
CA LEU A 94 19.15 -3.13 3.22
C LEU A 94 18.89 -3.91 4.52
N LEU A 95 17.81 -3.59 5.21
CA LEU A 95 17.42 -4.28 6.44
C LEU A 95 16.48 -5.45 6.11
N ASN A 96 16.94 -6.68 6.38
CA ASN A 96 16.14 -7.89 6.20
C ASN A 96 15.49 -8.27 7.52
N PHE A 97 14.20 -8.02 7.64
CA PHE A 97 13.43 -8.32 8.84
C PHE A 97 13.17 -9.83 8.99
N ALA A 98 13.26 -10.31 10.22
CA ALA A 98 12.98 -11.71 10.55
C ALA A 98 11.49 -12.07 10.41
N ASP A 99 10.64 -11.08 10.63
CA ASP A 99 9.19 -11.12 10.54
C ASP A 99 8.71 -9.73 10.09
N LEU A 100 7.43 -9.58 9.78
CA LEU A 100 6.80 -8.27 9.51
C LEU A 100 6.75 -7.35 10.75
N ARG A 101 7.39 -7.76 11.83
CA ARG A 101 7.51 -6.97 13.06
C ARG A 101 8.57 -5.90 12.90
N VAL A 102 8.23 -4.68 13.27
CA VAL A 102 9.14 -3.52 13.26
C VAL A 102 9.24 -2.91 14.66
N PRO A 103 10.35 -2.21 14.96
CA PRO A 103 10.45 -1.43 16.19
C PRO A 103 9.28 -0.46 16.32
N ALA A 104 8.88 -0.12 17.53
CA ALA A 104 7.82 0.84 17.80
C ALA A 104 8.18 1.78 18.95
N GLY A 105 7.76 3.03 18.83
CA GLY A 105 7.91 4.04 19.88
C GLY A 105 9.34 4.19 20.39
N SER A 106 9.58 3.91 21.66
CA SER A 106 10.89 4.07 22.32
C SER A 106 11.98 3.11 21.81
N GLU A 107 11.62 2.04 21.12
CA GLU A 107 12.60 1.10 20.55
C GLU A 107 13.26 1.63 19.27
N PHE A 108 12.69 2.66 18.61
CA PHE A 108 13.26 3.20 17.36
C PHE A 108 14.72 3.63 17.51
N GLN A 109 15.00 4.44 18.51
CA GLN A 109 16.36 4.91 18.75
C GLN A 109 17.33 3.77 19.03
N ALA A 110 16.95 2.87 19.93
CA ALA A 110 17.77 1.73 20.29
C ALA A 110 18.06 0.83 19.09
N PHE A 111 17.07 0.61 18.24
CA PHE A 111 17.19 -0.18 17.03
C PHE A 111 18.13 0.45 16.00
N VAL A 112 17.92 1.73 15.66
CA VAL A 112 18.74 2.44 14.66
C VAL A 112 20.19 2.56 15.15
N THR A 113 20.40 2.90 16.42
CA THR A 113 21.73 2.98 17.03
C THR A 113 22.45 1.63 16.99
N ALA A 114 21.74 0.53 17.31
CA ALA A 114 22.33 -0.80 17.28
C ALA A 114 22.63 -1.27 15.86
N ALA A 115 21.76 -1.00 14.89
CA ALA A 115 22.00 -1.33 13.48
C ALA A 115 23.22 -0.56 12.94
N TRP A 116 23.33 0.72 13.26
CA TRP A 116 24.50 1.51 12.91
C TRP A 116 25.80 0.99 13.56
N ALA A 117 25.79 0.71 14.84
CA ALA A 117 26.97 0.15 15.51
C ALA A 117 27.42 -1.15 14.83
N LYS A 118 26.47 -2.00 14.43
CA LYS A 118 26.76 -3.24 13.70
C LYS A 118 27.35 -3.01 12.31
N ILE A 119 26.88 -2.00 11.58
CA ILE A 119 27.47 -1.58 10.30
C ILE A 119 28.89 -1.03 10.50
N ALA A 120 29.09 -0.23 11.55
CA ALA A 120 30.39 0.36 11.86
C ALA A 120 31.47 -0.69 12.16
N GLU A 121 31.12 -1.82 12.81
CA GLU A 121 32.03 -2.95 13.07
C GLU A 121 32.67 -3.50 11.79
N VAL A 122 31.95 -3.47 10.67
CA VAL A 122 32.41 -4.01 9.39
C VAL A 122 32.73 -2.95 8.35
N ARG A 123 32.77 -1.67 8.75
CA ARG A 123 32.93 -0.52 7.84
C ARG A 123 34.11 -0.66 6.88
N SER A 124 35.25 -1.19 7.35
CA SER A 124 36.45 -1.39 6.54
C SER A 124 36.30 -2.48 5.44
N LEU A 125 35.28 -3.32 5.53
CA LEU A 125 34.98 -4.38 4.58
C LEU A 125 33.92 -3.98 3.54
N ILE A 126 33.29 -2.79 3.73
CA ILE A 126 32.22 -2.34 2.85
C ILE A 126 32.81 -1.78 1.56
N GLY A 127 32.52 -2.46 0.45
CA GLY A 127 32.87 -2.07 -0.91
C GLY A 127 31.64 -1.68 -1.73
N PRO A 128 31.80 -1.61 -3.09
CA PRO A 128 30.69 -1.34 -4.00
C PRO A 128 29.67 -2.49 -4.07
N GLU A 129 30.07 -3.70 -3.74
CA GLU A 129 29.19 -4.87 -3.66
C GLU A 129 28.52 -4.98 -2.28
N PHE A 130 27.35 -5.61 -2.22
CA PHE A 130 26.66 -5.82 -0.97
C PHE A 130 27.42 -6.78 -0.05
N THR A 131 27.82 -6.26 1.11
CA THR A 131 28.29 -7.06 2.24
C THR A 131 27.07 -7.45 3.08
N VAL A 132 26.88 -8.75 3.33
CA VAL A 132 25.79 -9.27 4.16
C VAL A 132 26.31 -9.51 5.57
N ILE A 133 25.65 -8.89 6.54
CA ILE A 133 25.95 -9.01 7.98
C ILE A 133 24.85 -9.88 8.58
N GLU A 134 25.20 -11.07 9.03
CA GLU A 134 24.28 -11.98 9.74
C GLU A 134 24.04 -11.49 11.16
N ILE A 135 22.77 -11.51 11.59
CA ILE A 135 22.39 -11.20 12.98
C ILE A 135 22.31 -12.50 13.76
N GLY A 136 23.32 -12.76 14.55
CA GLY A 136 23.49 -14.00 15.32
C GLY A 136 23.14 -13.88 16.80
N SER A 137 23.36 -14.98 17.53
CA SER A 137 23.04 -15.08 18.96
C SER A 137 23.86 -14.15 19.85
N THR A 138 25.01 -13.70 19.39
CA THR A 138 25.92 -12.78 20.10
C THR A 138 25.56 -11.30 19.91
N ASP A 139 24.70 -10.98 18.94
CA ASP A 139 24.27 -9.61 18.70
C ASP A 139 23.30 -9.09 19.76
N VAL A 140 23.20 -7.78 19.86
CA VAL A 140 22.32 -7.13 20.85
C VAL A 140 20.85 -7.56 20.66
N PRO A 141 20.10 -7.74 21.75
CA PRO A 141 18.74 -8.30 21.71
C PRO A 141 17.79 -7.58 20.77
N ILE A 142 17.94 -6.24 20.64
CA ILE A 142 17.07 -5.43 19.77
C ILE A 142 17.24 -5.80 18.29
N LEU A 143 18.45 -6.08 17.81
CA LEU A 143 18.67 -6.53 16.44
C LEU A 143 18.10 -7.92 16.21
N ARG A 144 18.39 -8.87 17.12
CA ARG A 144 17.87 -10.25 17.05
C ARG A 144 16.34 -10.32 17.06
N LYS A 145 15.69 -9.37 17.74
CA LYS A 145 14.24 -9.27 17.80
C LYS A 145 13.63 -8.95 16.42
N TYR A 146 14.32 -8.19 15.60
CA TYR A 146 13.74 -7.61 14.39
C TYR A 146 14.41 -8.05 13.08
N LEU A 147 15.72 -8.30 13.09
CA LEU A 147 16.47 -8.56 11.86
C LEU A 147 16.99 -9.99 11.75
N ARG A 148 17.12 -10.45 10.51
CA ARG A 148 17.92 -11.63 10.13
C ARG A 148 19.29 -11.19 9.66
N THR A 149 19.33 -10.23 8.73
CA THR A 149 20.58 -9.74 8.14
C THR A 149 20.50 -8.24 7.88
N ILE A 150 21.67 -7.63 7.74
CA ILE A 150 21.83 -6.28 7.19
C ILE A 150 22.70 -6.41 5.94
N GLY A 151 22.19 -6.03 4.78
CA GLY A 151 22.97 -5.85 3.57
C GLY A 151 23.49 -4.42 3.51
N VAL A 152 24.76 -4.21 3.19
CA VAL A 152 25.33 -2.87 3.09
C VAL A 152 26.36 -2.80 1.96
N CYS A 153 26.34 -1.70 1.19
CA CYS A 153 27.37 -1.40 0.21
C CYS A 153 27.67 0.09 0.16
N ALA A 154 28.86 0.44 -0.32
CA ALA A 154 29.19 1.82 -0.62
C ALA A 154 28.43 2.28 -1.87
N ALA A 155 27.85 3.48 -1.81
CA ALA A 155 27.11 4.05 -2.92
C ALA A 155 27.56 5.47 -3.20
N ASN A 156 27.54 5.84 -4.49
CA ASN A 156 27.82 7.21 -4.92
C ASN A 156 26.59 8.11 -4.89
N CYS A 157 25.44 7.62 -4.43
CA CYS A 157 24.21 8.35 -4.31
C CYS A 157 23.60 8.17 -2.92
N LEU A 158 22.89 9.19 -2.46
CA LEU A 158 22.07 9.11 -1.26
C LEU A 158 20.89 8.18 -1.54
N MET A 159 20.99 6.94 -1.09
CA MET A 159 19.85 6.06 -1.04
C MET A 159 19.38 5.91 0.40
N GLU A 160 18.08 5.94 0.57
CA GLU A 160 17.45 5.66 1.85
C GLU A 160 17.69 4.19 2.24
N TRP A 161 17.65 3.89 3.51
CA TRP A 161 17.63 2.51 3.95
C TRP A 161 16.43 1.78 3.33
N ALA A 162 16.73 0.72 2.61
CA ALA A 162 15.70 -0.13 2.04
C ALA A 162 15.34 -1.25 3.02
N TRP A 163 14.12 -1.73 2.91
CA TRP A 163 13.54 -2.74 3.79
C TRP A 163 13.17 -3.94 2.93
N ASN A 164 13.68 -5.10 3.28
CA ASN A 164 13.31 -6.33 2.60
C ASN A 164 12.58 -7.26 3.57
N TYR A 165 11.47 -7.77 3.12
CA TYR A 165 10.71 -8.80 3.79
C TYR A 165 10.16 -9.70 2.70
N SER A 166 10.21 -10.99 2.93
CA SER A 166 9.55 -11.95 2.07
C SER A 166 8.07 -12.00 2.44
N VAL A 167 7.28 -11.15 1.82
CA VAL A 167 5.84 -11.39 1.72
C VAL A 167 5.65 -12.19 0.44
N GLY A 168 5.15 -13.40 0.56
CA GLY A 168 4.69 -14.12 -0.62
C GLY A 168 3.60 -13.29 -1.31
N SER A 169 3.65 -13.18 -2.63
CA SER A 169 2.55 -12.60 -3.39
C SER A 169 1.31 -13.47 -3.15
N VAL A 170 0.33 -12.94 -2.43
CA VAL A 170 -0.95 -13.60 -2.22
C VAL A 170 -1.86 -13.12 -3.34
N GLY A 171 -2.40 -14.06 -4.13
CA GLY A 171 -3.41 -13.74 -5.13
C GLY A 171 -4.64 -13.13 -4.46
N VAL A 172 -5.29 -12.22 -5.14
CA VAL A 172 -6.57 -11.64 -4.68
C VAL A 172 -7.65 -12.71 -4.83
N SER A 173 -8.41 -12.98 -3.77
CA SER A 173 -9.52 -13.93 -3.78
C SER A 173 -10.88 -13.24 -3.92
N ASP A 174 -11.90 -14.02 -4.31
CA ASP A 174 -13.32 -13.59 -4.34
C ASP A 174 -13.75 -13.01 -2.99
N GLU A 175 -13.43 -13.72 -1.90
CA GLU A 175 -13.80 -13.35 -0.53
C GLU A 175 -13.12 -12.07 -0.07
N GLU A 176 -11.86 -11.85 -0.44
CA GLU A 176 -11.10 -10.66 -0.07
C GLU A 176 -11.65 -9.40 -0.76
N LEU A 177 -11.89 -9.45 -2.06
CA LEU A 177 -12.50 -8.32 -2.76
C LEU A 177 -13.94 -8.09 -2.28
N LEU A 178 -14.70 -9.13 -2.07
CA LEU A 178 -16.04 -9.01 -1.51
C LEU A 178 -16.04 -8.35 -0.14
N ALA A 179 -15.08 -8.68 0.73
CA ALA A 179 -14.97 -8.09 2.07
C ALA A 179 -14.75 -6.57 2.02
N ILE A 180 -14.12 -6.05 0.96
CA ILE A 180 -13.90 -4.61 0.76
C ILE A 180 -15.12 -3.94 0.12
N VAL A 181 -15.70 -4.58 -0.89
CA VAL A 181 -16.79 -4.00 -1.69
C VAL A 181 -18.12 -4.04 -0.94
N LYS A 182 -18.41 -5.12 -0.19
CA LYS A 182 -19.68 -5.33 0.50
C LYS A 182 -20.07 -4.24 1.50
N PRO A 183 -19.16 -3.71 2.35
CA PRO A 183 -19.47 -2.58 3.21
C PRO A 183 -19.89 -1.34 2.42
N LYS A 184 -19.23 -1.07 1.30
CA LYS A 184 -19.55 0.06 0.42
C LYS A 184 -20.92 -0.11 -0.24
N ILE A 185 -21.24 -1.31 -0.73
CA ILE A 185 -22.60 -1.63 -1.26
C ILE A 185 -23.66 -1.37 -0.21
N ASN A 186 -23.41 -1.80 1.04
CA ASN A 186 -24.41 -1.71 2.11
C ASN A 186 -24.62 -0.29 2.66
N SER A 187 -23.60 0.55 2.63
CA SER A 187 -23.65 1.92 3.16
C SER A 187 -24.01 2.97 2.13
N TYR A 188 -23.90 2.63 0.82
CA TYR A 188 -24.12 3.61 -0.24
C TYR A 188 -25.61 3.95 -0.41
N CYS A 189 -25.90 5.25 -0.37
CA CYS A 189 -27.24 5.78 -0.66
C CYS A 189 -27.28 6.36 -2.07
N THR A 190 -28.10 5.78 -2.93
CA THR A 190 -28.36 6.35 -4.27
C THR A 190 -29.07 7.69 -4.17
N ARG A 191 -28.68 8.66 -4.99
CA ARG A 191 -29.26 9.99 -5.04
C ARG A 191 -29.87 10.26 -6.42
N PRO A 192 -31.03 10.93 -6.47
CA PRO A 192 -31.71 11.19 -7.75
C PRO A 192 -30.98 12.18 -8.65
N ASP A 193 -30.11 13.02 -8.08
CA ASP A 193 -29.31 14.01 -8.79
C ASP A 193 -28.00 13.43 -9.38
N ILE A 194 -27.73 12.15 -9.15
CA ILE A 194 -26.55 11.44 -9.68
C ILE A 194 -26.96 10.53 -10.83
N THR A 195 -26.36 10.76 -11.97
CA THR A 195 -26.63 10.01 -13.21
C THR A 195 -26.14 8.55 -13.12
N SER A 196 -24.99 8.33 -12.51
CA SER A 196 -24.38 7.00 -12.36
C SER A 196 -23.46 6.97 -11.15
N ASN A 197 -23.52 5.87 -10.43
CA ASN A 197 -22.72 5.63 -9.23
C ASN A 197 -21.56 4.68 -9.56
N ARG A 198 -20.35 5.08 -9.18
CA ARG A 198 -19.12 4.34 -9.46
C ARG A 198 -18.34 4.06 -8.19
N LEU A 199 -17.78 2.86 -8.11
CA LEU A 199 -16.87 2.46 -7.04
C LEU A 199 -15.47 2.27 -7.62
N ILE A 200 -14.47 2.88 -7.00
CA ILE A 200 -13.06 2.66 -7.33
C ILE A 200 -12.41 1.91 -6.17
N VAL A 201 -11.90 0.71 -6.46
CA VAL A 201 -11.06 -0.07 -5.56
C VAL A 201 -9.63 0.05 -6.03
N ALA A 202 -8.77 0.66 -5.24
CA ALA A 202 -7.39 0.89 -5.61
C ALA A 202 -6.42 0.01 -4.83
N GLY A 203 -5.61 -0.76 -5.55
CA GLY A 203 -4.46 -1.47 -5.05
C GLY A 203 -3.20 -0.77 -5.55
N PHE A 204 -2.64 0.19 -4.80
CA PHE A 204 -1.41 0.84 -5.22
C PHE A 204 -0.19 0.04 -4.82
N GLN A 205 0.67 -0.25 -5.78
CA GLN A 205 1.95 -0.95 -5.59
C GLN A 205 2.96 -0.21 -4.68
N SER A 206 2.69 1.02 -4.28
CA SER A 206 3.58 1.81 -3.42
C SER A 206 3.61 1.31 -1.98
N ARG A 207 2.64 0.48 -1.58
CA ARG A 207 2.56 -0.11 -0.24
C ARG A 207 2.46 -1.62 -0.35
N LEU A 208 3.11 -2.32 0.55
CA LEU A 208 3.07 -3.78 0.61
C LEU A 208 1.70 -4.36 0.88
N SER A 209 0.94 -3.72 1.75
CA SER A 209 -0.43 -4.10 2.04
C SER A 209 -1.34 -4.04 0.82
N GLN A 210 -0.89 -3.32 -0.22
CA GLN A 210 -1.59 -3.14 -1.49
C GLN A 210 -1.02 -4.01 -2.62
N TYR A 211 0.12 -4.70 -2.38
CA TYR A 211 0.69 -5.58 -3.39
C TYR A 211 -0.16 -6.84 -3.54
N ALA A 212 -0.85 -6.94 -4.65
CA ALA A 212 -1.54 -8.16 -5.07
C ALA A 212 -0.77 -8.84 -6.21
N ALA A 213 -0.87 -10.16 -6.32
CA ALA A 213 -0.39 -10.84 -7.52
C ALA A 213 -1.23 -10.37 -8.73
N PRO A 214 -0.63 -10.32 -9.92
CA PRO A 214 -1.38 -9.96 -11.11
C PRO A 214 -2.66 -10.80 -11.24
N ILE A 215 -3.78 -10.13 -11.44
CA ILE A 215 -5.07 -10.76 -11.64
C ILE A 215 -5.50 -10.53 -13.09
N SER A 216 -6.31 -11.41 -13.65
CA SER A 216 -6.86 -11.27 -14.99
C SER A 216 -8.36 -11.00 -14.97
N ALA A 217 -8.88 -10.40 -16.04
CA ALA A 217 -10.33 -10.23 -16.21
C ALA A 217 -11.08 -11.56 -16.15
N ALA A 218 -10.49 -12.66 -16.65
CA ALA A 218 -11.08 -14.00 -16.58
C ALA A 218 -11.23 -14.48 -15.14
N GLN A 219 -10.22 -14.27 -14.30
CA GLN A 219 -10.29 -14.61 -12.87
C GLN A 219 -11.34 -13.77 -12.14
N LEU A 220 -11.34 -12.43 -12.39
CA LEU A 220 -12.37 -11.55 -11.81
C LEU A 220 -13.80 -11.97 -12.23
N ASN A 221 -14.00 -12.37 -13.48
CA ASN A 221 -15.29 -12.87 -13.95
C ASN A 221 -15.68 -14.24 -13.33
N ALA A 222 -14.71 -15.03 -12.87
CA ALA A 222 -14.94 -16.28 -12.16
C ALA A 222 -15.29 -16.08 -10.66
N PHE A 223 -15.15 -14.88 -10.11
CA PHE A 223 -15.48 -14.57 -8.71
C PHE A 223 -16.99 -14.47 -8.53
N LEU A 224 -17.59 -15.59 -8.14
CA LEU A 224 -19.06 -15.72 -8.10
C LEU A 224 -19.73 -14.83 -7.08
N GLN A 225 -19.22 -14.78 -5.84
CA GLN A 225 -19.83 -14.02 -4.75
C GLN A 225 -19.70 -12.52 -4.98
N LEU A 226 -18.52 -12.05 -5.42
CA LEU A 226 -18.28 -10.66 -5.78
C LEU A 226 -19.24 -10.23 -6.89
N ASN A 227 -19.31 -10.97 -8.00
CA ASN A 227 -20.13 -10.59 -9.14
C ASN A 227 -21.63 -10.60 -8.82
N VAL A 228 -22.11 -11.51 -7.97
CA VAL A 228 -23.48 -11.49 -7.46
C VAL A 228 -23.74 -10.24 -6.63
N ALA A 229 -22.84 -9.88 -5.73
CA ALA A 229 -22.96 -8.70 -4.89
C ALA A 229 -22.93 -7.38 -5.71
N LEU A 230 -22.06 -7.30 -6.73
CA LEU A 230 -21.96 -6.15 -7.61
C LEU A 230 -23.24 -5.97 -8.43
N LYS A 231 -23.80 -7.05 -8.99
CA LYS A 231 -25.05 -7.00 -9.77
C LYS A 231 -26.25 -6.53 -8.94
N ALA A 232 -26.30 -6.92 -7.68
CA ALA A 232 -27.35 -6.51 -6.74
C ALA A 232 -27.12 -5.12 -6.13
N GLY A 233 -25.89 -4.60 -6.22
CA GLY A 233 -25.48 -3.37 -5.57
C GLY A 233 -25.89 -2.08 -6.31
N PRO A 234 -25.65 -0.92 -5.67
CA PRO A 234 -26.02 0.40 -6.19
C PRO A 234 -25.09 0.94 -7.27
N PHE A 235 -23.93 0.31 -7.48
CA PHE A 235 -22.94 0.80 -8.43
C PHE A 235 -23.23 0.32 -9.86
N ASP A 236 -23.13 1.24 -10.80
CA ASP A 236 -23.29 0.95 -12.23
C ASP A 236 -21.96 0.51 -12.85
N GLU A 237 -20.86 1.01 -12.29
CA GLU A 237 -19.50 0.66 -12.69
C GLU A 237 -18.64 0.47 -11.45
N VAL A 238 -17.74 -0.51 -11.50
CA VAL A 238 -16.70 -0.73 -10.49
C VAL A 238 -15.34 -0.82 -11.16
N ALA A 239 -14.39 0.00 -10.75
CA ALA A 239 -13.02 -0.05 -11.24
C ALA A 239 -12.11 -0.71 -10.21
N LEU A 240 -11.20 -1.57 -10.66
CA LEU A 240 -10.07 -2.06 -9.89
C LEU A 240 -8.79 -1.47 -10.51
N LEU A 241 -8.14 -0.59 -9.76
CA LEU A 241 -6.89 0.05 -10.16
C LEU A 241 -5.73 -0.66 -9.45
N ASP A 242 -4.87 -1.33 -10.23
CA ASP A 242 -3.69 -2.03 -9.72
C ASP A 242 -2.60 -2.06 -10.81
N ILE A 243 -1.76 -3.09 -10.86
CA ILE A 243 -0.75 -3.32 -11.93
C ILE A 243 -1.41 -3.25 -13.31
N GLU A 244 -2.54 -3.87 -13.45
CA GLU A 244 -3.44 -3.74 -14.58
C GLU A 244 -4.77 -3.17 -14.10
N ASN A 245 -5.35 -2.28 -14.89
CA ASN A 245 -6.61 -1.64 -14.55
C ASN A 245 -7.77 -2.40 -15.18
N PHE A 246 -8.79 -2.68 -14.38
CA PHE A 246 -10.00 -3.39 -14.81
C PHE A 246 -11.24 -2.56 -14.50
N VAL A 247 -12.26 -2.74 -15.32
CA VAL A 247 -13.58 -2.17 -15.12
C VAL A 247 -14.64 -3.25 -15.24
N TRP A 248 -15.61 -3.20 -14.34
CA TRP A 248 -16.81 -4.00 -14.33
C TRP A 248 -18.03 -3.13 -14.57
N ASP A 249 -18.97 -3.62 -15.36
CA ASP A 249 -20.33 -3.10 -15.42
C ASP A 249 -21.37 -4.23 -15.46
N LYS A 250 -22.64 -3.87 -15.21
CA LYS A 250 -23.74 -4.86 -15.13
C LYS A 250 -23.96 -5.66 -16.43
N THR A 251 -23.56 -5.09 -17.57
CA THR A 251 -23.82 -5.69 -18.89
C THR A 251 -22.70 -6.62 -19.33
N HIS A 252 -21.45 -6.19 -19.15
CA HIS A 252 -20.28 -6.85 -19.76
C HIS A 252 -19.42 -7.62 -18.75
N GLY A 253 -19.64 -7.43 -17.44
CA GLY A 253 -18.75 -7.96 -16.41
C GLY A 253 -17.37 -7.28 -16.41
N TRP A 254 -16.34 -7.98 -15.92
CA TRP A 254 -14.98 -7.46 -15.83
C TRP A 254 -14.27 -7.49 -17.18
N ARG A 255 -13.62 -6.38 -17.52
CA ARG A 255 -12.74 -6.23 -18.68
C ARG A 255 -11.56 -5.32 -18.36
N LYS A 256 -10.49 -5.45 -19.11
CA LYS A 256 -9.32 -4.53 -19.01
C LYS A 256 -9.72 -3.15 -19.52
N MET A 257 -9.27 -2.11 -18.83
CA MET A 257 -9.42 -0.71 -19.27
C MET A 257 -8.45 -0.38 -20.38
#